data_2d4b2736020a433a319463dc72a50987
#
_entry.id   2d4b2736020a433a319463dc72a50987
#
_cell.length_a   1.000
_cell.length_b   1.000
_cell.length_c   1.000
_cell.angle_alpha   90.00
_cell.angle_beta   90.00
_cell.angle_gamma   90.00
#
_symmetry.space_group_name_H-M   'P 1'
#
loop_
_entity.id
_entity.type
_entity.pdbx_description
1 polymer ?
#
loop_
_entity_poly.entity_id
_entity_poly.type
_entity_poly.pdbx_seq_one_letter_code
_entity_poly.pdbx_strand_id
1 'polypeptide(L)'
;LTSHDLASILDLEADGTITIDEKVLAETISKWATKYNQYDAPFIFDSWVKGVIQIDFVTCNYLIDAQSVMEQIRAQLLTMESGEIDADAVCYDTDGKPFSLGDSYVEVDFDNQQMTYIKDGRLVVNTNIVTGALNGHQTPTGLYEAHGKEHDVWLKGDDYLVFVKYWVSVVGDLIGLHDASWRSNFGASFYVYGGSHGCVNTPEEAMAWIWNLIEDGTPVIMHGVNE
;
A
#
# COMPACT_ATOMS: atom_id res chain seq x y z
N LEU A 1 26.36 9.72 12.08
CA LEU A 1 27.13 10.12 13.27
C LEU A 1 28.28 11.02 12.87
N THR A 2 28.44 12.13 13.59
CA THR A 2 29.62 12.97 13.48
C THR A 2 30.74 12.44 14.36
N SER A 3 31.99 12.92 14.17
CA SER A 3 33.08 12.58 15.08
C SER A 3 32.80 12.99 16.53
N HIS A 4 31.98 14.02 16.73
CA HIS A 4 31.57 14.47 18.07
C HIS A 4 30.60 13.47 18.71
N ASP A 5 29.64 12.97 17.95
CA ASP A 5 28.69 11.95 18.43
C ASP A 5 29.45 10.67 18.79
N LEU A 6 30.39 10.22 17.94
CA LEU A 6 31.21 9.06 18.21
C LEU A 6 32.06 9.21 19.48
N ALA A 7 32.69 10.38 19.67
CA ALA A 7 33.48 10.65 20.87
C ALA A 7 32.65 10.66 22.17
N SER A 8 31.35 10.86 22.09
CA SER A 8 30.44 10.80 23.23
C SER A 8 29.85 9.41 23.50
N ILE A 9 29.78 8.56 22.45
CA ILE A 9 29.22 7.21 22.53
C ILE A 9 30.29 6.17 22.93
N LEU A 10 31.57 6.45 22.63
CA LEU A 10 32.66 5.50 22.85
C LEU A 10 33.43 5.86 24.12
N ASP A 11 33.58 4.90 25.01
CA ASP A 11 34.43 4.96 26.17
C ASP A 11 35.73 4.17 25.95
N LEU A 12 36.86 4.74 26.40
CA LEU A 12 38.15 4.08 26.37
C LEU A 12 38.52 3.63 27.79
N GLU A 13 38.51 2.32 27.99
CA GLU A 13 38.89 1.71 29.27
C GLU A 13 40.38 1.82 29.54
N ALA A 14 40.77 1.67 30.77
CA ALA A 14 42.19 1.78 31.22
C ALA A 14 43.10 0.73 30.60
N ASP A 15 42.56 -0.40 30.15
CA ASP A 15 43.29 -1.48 29.47
C ASP A 15 43.38 -1.29 27.95
N GLY A 16 42.82 -0.20 27.41
CA GLY A 16 42.75 0.11 26.00
C GLY A 16 41.55 -0.47 25.27
N THR A 17 40.63 -1.13 25.96
CA THR A 17 39.38 -1.61 25.39
C THR A 17 38.43 -0.43 25.10
N ILE A 18 37.79 -0.45 23.92
CA ILE A 18 36.76 0.50 23.56
C ILE A 18 35.41 -0.15 23.85
N THR A 19 34.57 0.57 24.62
CA THR A 19 33.20 0.16 24.94
C THR A 19 32.21 1.19 24.44
N ILE A 20 30.95 0.78 24.31
CA ILE A 20 29.86 1.66 23.85
C ILE A 20 29.04 2.10 25.08
N ASP A 21 28.92 3.41 25.30
CA ASP A 21 27.94 3.93 26.24
C ASP A 21 26.52 3.81 25.64
N GLU A 22 25.83 2.74 26.01
CA GLU A 22 24.51 2.38 25.53
C GLU A 22 23.46 3.46 25.83
N LYS A 23 23.64 4.17 26.94
CA LYS A 23 22.71 5.25 27.31
C LYS A 23 22.88 6.45 26.39
N VAL A 24 24.12 6.87 26.14
CA VAL A 24 24.41 8.00 25.23
C VAL A 24 24.02 7.64 23.80
N LEU A 25 24.25 6.40 23.35
CA LEU A 25 23.80 5.91 22.06
C LEU A 25 22.27 6.02 21.95
N ALA A 26 21.53 5.50 22.92
CA ALA A 26 20.06 5.56 22.91
C ALA A 26 19.52 6.99 22.92
N GLU A 27 20.11 7.90 23.72
CA GLU A 27 19.75 9.32 23.77
C GLU A 27 20.01 10.01 22.41
N THR A 28 21.11 9.69 21.76
CA THR A 28 21.47 10.25 20.45
C THR A 28 20.48 9.82 19.38
N ILE A 29 20.15 8.54 19.32
CA ILE A 29 19.18 8.01 18.35
C ILE A 29 17.77 8.56 18.64
N SER A 30 17.37 8.65 19.90
CA SER A 30 16.09 9.25 20.27
C SER A 30 15.94 10.71 19.81
N LYS A 31 17.01 11.51 19.91
CA LYS A 31 17.02 12.89 19.38
C LYS A 31 16.86 12.92 17.86
N TRP A 32 17.47 11.99 17.13
CA TRP A 32 17.31 11.87 15.70
C TRP A 32 15.90 11.44 15.32
N ALA A 33 15.38 10.40 15.97
CA ALA A 33 14.02 9.96 15.75
C ALA A 33 13.03 11.13 15.94
N THR A 34 13.13 11.88 17.04
CA THR A 34 12.29 13.06 17.30
C THR A 34 12.38 14.11 16.18
N LYS A 35 13.55 14.26 15.55
CA LYS A 35 13.78 15.26 14.49
C LYS A 35 13.24 14.82 13.14
N TYR A 36 13.28 13.53 12.83
CA TYR A 36 12.99 12.99 11.48
C TYR A 36 11.69 12.20 11.41
N ASN A 37 11.08 11.87 12.55
CA ASN A 37 9.73 11.29 12.55
C ASN A 37 8.75 12.26 11.88
N GLN A 38 7.84 11.70 11.10
CA GLN A 38 6.75 12.45 10.46
C GLN A 38 5.42 11.95 11.02
N TYR A 39 4.53 12.87 11.32
CA TYR A 39 3.21 12.57 11.86
C TYR A 39 2.14 13.06 10.90
N ASP A 40 1.01 12.36 10.85
CA ASP A 40 -0.11 12.66 9.96
C ASP A 40 0.31 12.86 8.50
N ALA A 41 1.32 12.11 8.07
CA ALA A 41 1.84 12.17 6.70
C ALA A 41 1.01 11.27 5.77
N PRO A 42 0.90 11.60 4.48
CA PRO A 42 0.30 10.72 3.49
C PRO A 42 0.97 9.35 3.46
N PHE A 43 0.20 8.29 3.22
CA PHE A 43 0.78 6.97 3.02
C PHE A 43 1.60 6.93 1.73
N ILE A 44 2.84 6.48 1.84
CA ILE A 44 3.73 6.28 0.68
C ILE A 44 3.49 4.86 0.16
N PHE A 45 2.95 4.78 -1.03
CA PHE A 45 2.59 3.54 -1.70
C PHE A 45 3.47 3.30 -2.93
N ASP A 46 4.06 2.11 -3.02
CA ASP A 46 4.79 1.68 -4.21
C ASP A 46 3.79 1.02 -5.18
N SER A 47 3.21 1.87 -6.02
CA SER A 47 2.25 1.47 -7.05
C SER A 47 2.93 0.64 -8.12
N TRP A 48 2.34 -0.49 -8.49
CA TRP A 48 2.85 -1.32 -9.59
C TRP A 48 2.91 -0.56 -10.92
N VAL A 49 1.96 0.35 -11.14
CA VAL A 49 1.85 1.08 -12.42
C VAL A 49 2.63 2.40 -12.41
N LYS A 50 2.61 3.13 -11.28
CA LYS A 50 3.13 4.50 -11.19
C LYS A 50 4.45 4.62 -10.45
N GLY A 51 4.95 3.53 -9.82
CA GLY A 51 6.05 3.62 -8.86
C GLY A 51 5.60 4.32 -7.57
N VAL A 52 6.51 4.95 -6.86
CA VAL A 52 6.22 5.55 -5.56
C VAL A 52 5.29 6.76 -5.68
N ILE A 53 4.12 6.67 -5.05
CA ILE A 53 3.09 7.74 -5.00
C ILE A 53 2.66 8.02 -3.57
N GLN A 54 2.01 9.16 -3.37
CA GLN A 54 1.37 9.53 -2.10
C GLN A 54 -0.13 9.24 -2.16
N ILE A 55 -0.65 8.68 -1.08
CA ILE A 55 -2.06 8.37 -0.89
C ILE A 55 -2.60 9.25 0.23
N ASP A 56 -3.28 10.35 -0.13
CA ASP A 56 -3.68 11.39 0.82
C ASP A 56 -4.86 10.98 1.73
N PHE A 57 -5.66 9.98 1.33
CA PHE A 57 -6.78 9.49 2.14
C PHE A 57 -6.39 8.44 3.20
N VAL A 58 -5.11 8.06 3.25
CA VAL A 58 -4.52 7.21 4.29
C VAL A 58 -3.39 7.98 4.95
N THR A 59 -3.49 8.24 6.25
CA THR A 59 -2.46 8.94 7.00
C THR A 59 -1.64 7.98 7.84
N CYS A 60 -0.35 8.25 7.90
CA CYS A 60 0.64 7.46 8.63
C CYS A 60 1.48 8.33 9.56
N ASN A 61 1.88 7.74 10.68
CA ASN A 61 3.00 8.24 11.46
C ASN A 61 4.26 7.44 11.07
N TYR A 62 5.18 8.07 10.37
CA TYR A 62 6.47 7.45 10.02
C TYR A 62 7.45 7.64 11.17
N LEU A 63 7.71 6.56 11.89
CA LEU A 63 8.61 6.57 13.03
C LEU A 63 9.88 5.78 12.70
N ILE A 64 11.03 6.38 12.98
CA ILE A 64 12.31 5.68 12.82
C ILE A 64 12.37 4.51 13.81
N ASP A 65 12.70 3.33 13.31
CA ASP A 65 13.00 2.16 14.14
C ASP A 65 14.34 2.36 14.86
N ALA A 66 14.26 3.02 16.03
CA ALA A 66 15.43 3.34 16.83
C ALA A 66 16.21 2.09 17.27
N GLN A 67 15.51 0.96 17.49
CA GLN A 67 16.15 -0.29 17.89
C GLN A 67 17.00 -0.86 16.74
N SER A 68 16.45 -0.94 15.55
CA SER A 68 17.17 -1.39 14.36
C SER A 68 18.40 -0.51 14.08
N VAL A 69 18.23 0.82 14.14
CA VAL A 69 19.32 1.77 13.96
C VAL A 69 20.43 1.57 14.99
N MET A 70 20.07 1.37 16.27
CA MET A 70 21.05 1.09 17.34
C MET A 70 21.84 -0.19 17.09
N GLU A 71 21.17 -1.25 16.65
CA GLU A 71 21.81 -2.55 16.34
C GLU A 71 22.79 -2.44 15.19
N GLN A 72 22.43 -1.73 14.11
CA GLN A 72 23.32 -1.46 12.99
C GLN A 72 24.55 -0.64 13.40
N ILE A 73 24.37 0.40 14.20
CA ILE A 73 25.47 1.22 14.75
C ILE A 73 26.42 0.36 15.57
N ARG A 74 25.91 -0.46 16.50
CA ARG A 74 26.74 -1.37 17.30
C ARG A 74 27.58 -2.28 16.43
N ALA A 75 26.95 -2.92 15.44
CA ALA A 75 27.65 -3.85 14.55
C ALA A 75 28.83 -3.14 13.85
N GLN A 76 28.62 -1.93 13.32
CA GLN A 76 29.68 -1.18 12.65
C GLN A 76 30.78 -0.69 13.62
N LEU A 77 30.42 -0.23 14.80
CA LEU A 77 31.39 0.21 15.81
C LEU A 77 32.28 -0.94 16.29
N LEU A 78 31.74 -2.15 16.46
CA LEU A 78 32.47 -3.35 16.87
C LEU A 78 33.45 -3.84 15.81
N THR A 79 33.13 -3.65 14.54
CA THR A 79 34.02 -4.02 13.42
C THR A 79 34.97 -2.90 13.00
N MET A 80 34.79 -1.68 13.55
CA MET A 80 35.48 -0.46 13.13
C MET A 80 35.40 -0.18 11.63
N GLU A 81 34.34 -0.64 11.00
CA GLU A 81 34.06 -0.37 9.58
C GLU A 81 33.23 0.90 9.46
N SER A 82 33.59 1.73 8.47
CA SER A 82 32.74 2.85 8.08
C SER A 82 31.70 2.35 7.10
N GLY A 83 30.46 2.79 7.25
CA GLY A 83 29.36 2.42 6.36
C GLY A 83 28.17 3.36 6.49
N GLU A 84 27.21 3.16 5.60
CA GLU A 84 25.89 3.80 5.71
C GLU A 84 24.97 2.92 6.53
N ILE A 85 24.04 3.53 7.24
CA ILE A 85 23.03 2.87 8.06
C ILE A 85 21.67 3.30 7.49
N ASP A 86 20.85 2.32 7.16
CA ASP A 86 19.47 2.57 6.78
C ASP A 86 18.65 2.84 8.05
N ALA A 87 18.16 4.07 8.13
CA ALA A 87 17.23 4.48 9.17
C ALA A 87 15.80 4.38 8.63
N ASP A 88 15.34 3.18 8.37
CA ASP A 88 14.00 2.95 7.88
C ASP A 88 12.96 3.48 8.85
N ALA A 89 11.99 4.20 8.29
CA ALA A 89 10.83 4.63 9.04
C ALA A 89 9.68 3.65 8.81
N VAL A 90 9.14 3.14 9.89
CA VAL A 90 7.94 2.29 9.87
C VAL A 90 6.71 3.19 9.90
N CYS A 91 5.75 2.94 9.00
CA CYS A 91 4.44 3.58 9.04
C CYS A 91 3.59 2.94 10.13
N TYR A 92 2.98 3.76 10.98
CA TYR A 92 2.01 3.37 11.99
C TYR A 92 0.67 4.05 11.71
N ASP A 93 -0.41 3.33 11.91
CA ASP A 93 -1.76 3.88 11.86
C ASP A 93 -2.06 4.83 13.04
N THR A 94 -3.26 5.38 13.07
CA THR A 94 -3.71 6.27 14.15
C THR A 94 -3.85 5.58 15.50
N ASP A 95 -3.95 4.26 15.53
CA ASP A 95 -4.00 3.45 16.75
C ASP A 95 -2.59 3.03 17.23
N GLY A 96 -1.55 3.42 16.51
CA GLY A 96 -0.16 3.11 16.82
C GLY A 96 0.25 1.69 16.47
N LYS A 97 -0.43 1.06 15.52
CA LYS A 97 -0.05 -0.26 14.98
C LYS A 97 0.73 -0.09 13.69
N PRO A 98 1.76 -0.94 13.44
CA PRO A 98 2.41 -0.95 12.14
C PRO A 98 1.40 -1.15 11.02
N PHE A 99 1.45 -0.27 10.03
CA PHE A 99 0.55 -0.28 8.88
C PHE A 99 1.30 -0.62 7.61
N SER A 100 0.77 -1.55 6.85
CA SER A 100 1.17 -1.86 5.47
C SER A 100 0.01 -2.54 4.76
N LEU A 101 0.01 -2.54 3.44
CA LEU A 101 -0.94 -3.34 2.65
C LEU A 101 -0.61 -4.84 2.68
N GLY A 102 0.54 -5.22 3.27
CA GLY A 102 1.05 -6.58 3.23
C GLY A 102 1.51 -7.01 1.83
N ASP A 103 1.78 -8.30 1.69
CA ASP A 103 2.27 -8.89 0.44
C ASP A 103 1.14 -9.30 -0.53
N SER A 104 -0.12 -9.12 -0.12
CA SER A 104 -1.28 -9.49 -0.93
C SER A 104 -2.29 -8.36 -0.92
N TYR A 105 -2.51 -7.75 -2.08
CA TYR A 105 -3.44 -6.63 -2.24
C TYR A 105 -3.91 -6.46 -3.69
N VAL A 106 -5.01 -5.76 -3.88
CA VAL A 106 -5.47 -5.28 -5.19
C VAL A 106 -5.26 -3.78 -5.26
N GLU A 107 -4.65 -3.33 -6.34
CA GLU A 107 -4.52 -1.92 -6.72
C GLU A 107 -5.47 -1.61 -7.87
N VAL A 108 -6.27 -0.55 -7.75
CA VAL A 108 -7.12 -0.02 -8.83
C VAL A 108 -6.69 1.41 -9.11
N ASP A 109 -6.01 1.60 -10.23
CA ASP A 109 -5.52 2.90 -10.71
C ASP A 109 -6.52 3.51 -11.71
N PHE A 110 -7.21 4.55 -11.28
CA PHE A 110 -8.21 5.22 -12.09
C PHE A 110 -7.62 6.02 -13.25
N ASP A 111 -6.44 6.62 -13.07
CA ASP A 111 -5.82 7.45 -14.12
C ASP A 111 -5.41 6.62 -15.33
N ASN A 112 -4.94 5.40 -15.07
CA ASN A 112 -4.51 4.47 -16.12
C ASN A 112 -5.60 3.46 -16.48
N GLN A 113 -6.72 3.43 -15.75
CA GLN A 113 -7.77 2.42 -15.88
C GLN A 113 -7.17 1.01 -15.88
N GLN A 114 -6.37 0.74 -14.87
CA GLN A 114 -5.71 -0.54 -14.66
C GLN A 114 -6.00 -1.10 -13.27
N MET A 115 -6.06 -2.41 -13.19
CA MET A 115 -6.12 -3.14 -11.93
C MET A 115 -4.98 -4.14 -11.86
N THR A 116 -4.28 -4.14 -10.73
CA THR A 116 -3.19 -5.04 -10.43
C THR A 116 -3.54 -5.87 -9.21
N TYR A 117 -3.35 -7.17 -9.26
CA TYR A 117 -3.46 -8.05 -8.09
C TYR A 117 -2.10 -8.66 -7.78
N ILE A 118 -1.61 -8.36 -6.59
CA ILE A 118 -0.41 -8.95 -5.99
C ILE A 118 -0.87 -9.99 -4.97
N LYS A 119 -0.28 -11.18 -4.97
CA LYS A 119 -0.46 -12.20 -3.95
C LYS A 119 0.89 -12.77 -3.53
N ASP A 120 1.14 -12.80 -2.22
CA ASP A 120 2.40 -13.28 -1.63
C ASP A 120 3.63 -12.61 -2.29
N GLY A 121 3.57 -11.29 -2.50
CA GLY A 121 4.61 -10.48 -3.12
C GLY A 121 4.81 -10.71 -4.62
N ARG A 122 3.88 -11.42 -5.29
CA ARG A 122 4.00 -11.76 -6.71
C ARG A 122 2.84 -11.20 -7.52
N LEU A 123 3.16 -10.68 -8.69
CA LEU A 123 2.15 -10.27 -9.66
C LEU A 123 1.35 -11.48 -10.14
N VAL A 124 0.05 -11.44 -9.91
CA VAL A 124 -0.92 -12.43 -10.41
C VAL A 124 -1.59 -11.90 -11.69
N VAL A 125 -2.13 -10.68 -11.62
CA VAL A 125 -2.87 -10.04 -12.71
C VAL A 125 -2.46 -8.58 -12.81
N ASN A 126 -2.23 -8.12 -14.03
CA ASN A 126 -2.27 -6.70 -14.39
C ASN A 126 -3.15 -6.58 -15.62
N THR A 127 -4.24 -5.83 -15.55
CA THR A 127 -5.24 -5.78 -16.60
C THR A 127 -5.86 -4.40 -16.74
N ASN A 128 -6.28 -4.06 -17.97
CA ASN A 128 -7.12 -2.90 -18.18
C ASN A 128 -8.52 -3.15 -17.66
N ILE A 129 -9.14 -2.11 -17.10
CA ILE A 129 -10.47 -2.13 -16.51
C ILE A 129 -11.33 -0.99 -17.04
N VAL A 130 -12.59 -0.94 -16.64
CA VAL A 130 -13.44 0.24 -16.79
C VAL A 130 -14.16 0.50 -15.48
N THR A 131 -13.90 1.64 -14.89
CA THR A 131 -14.51 2.10 -13.64
C THR A 131 -15.85 2.81 -13.86
N GLY A 132 -16.41 3.36 -12.80
CA GLY A 132 -17.67 4.10 -12.83
C GLY A 132 -17.65 5.33 -13.75
N ALA A 133 -18.79 5.64 -14.36
CA ALA A 133 -18.95 6.76 -15.28
C ALA A 133 -18.90 8.11 -14.55
N LEU A 134 -18.39 9.15 -15.23
CA LEU A 134 -18.23 10.49 -14.66
C LEU A 134 -19.54 11.24 -14.37
N ASN A 135 -20.67 10.71 -14.81
CA ASN A 135 -22.00 11.34 -14.66
C ASN A 135 -22.68 11.06 -13.30
N GLY A 136 -21.92 10.91 -12.24
CA GLY A 136 -22.42 10.66 -10.88
C GLY A 136 -22.31 9.21 -10.42
N HIS A 137 -21.59 8.39 -11.19
CA HIS A 137 -21.36 6.98 -10.89
C HIS A 137 -19.87 6.65 -10.67
N GLN A 138 -19.06 7.65 -10.32
CA GLN A 138 -17.61 7.45 -10.13
C GLN A 138 -17.35 6.37 -9.07
N THR A 139 -16.41 5.48 -9.37
CA THR A 139 -15.87 4.56 -8.36
C THR A 139 -15.16 5.38 -7.29
N PRO A 140 -15.46 5.20 -6.00
CA PRO A 140 -14.85 6.01 -4.94
C PRO A 140 -13.38 5.62 -4.72
N THR A 141 -12.54 6.62 -4.49
CA THR A 141 -11.18 6.41 -3.96
C THR A 141 -11.25 5.91 -2.52
N GLY A 142 -10.28 5.12 -2.09
CA GLY A 142 -10.20 4.66 -0.71
C GLY A 142 -9.33 3.42 -0.54
N LEU A 143 -9.17 3.05 0.71
CA LEU A 143 -8.62 1.76 1.12
C LEU A 143 -9.76 0.92 1.69
N TYR A 144 -9.99 -0.20 1.07
CA TYR A 144 -11.08 -1.12 1.35
C TYR A 144 -10.54 -2.52 1.57
N GLU A 145 -11.45 -3.46 1.84
CA GLU A 145 -11.15 -4.89 1.90
C GLU A 145 -12.10 -5.66 0.99
N ALA A 146 -11.56 -6.65 0.29
CA ALA A 146 -12.37 -7.60 -0.46
C ALA A 146 -13.21 -8.46 0.48
N HIS A 147 -14.47 -8.69 0.15
CA HIS A 147 -15.36 -9.55 0.92
C HIS A 147 -16.48 -10.12 0.04
N GLY A 148 -17.23 -11.09 0.56
CA GLY A 148 -18.45 -11.56 -0.07
C GLY A 148 -18.27 -12.05 -1.50
N LYS A 149 -17.35 -13.00 -1.73
CA LYS A 149 -17.16 -13.63 -3.04
C LYS A 149 -18.38 -14.43 -3.47
N GLU A 150 -18.90 -14.14 -4.65
CA GLU A 150 -20.01 -14.85 -5.23
C GLU A 150 -19.73 -15.28 -6.69
N HIS A 151 -20.40 -16.33 -7.14
CA HIS A 151 -20.30 -16.84 -8.50
C HIS A 151 -21.69 -16.94 -9.13
N ASP A 152 -21.80 -16.65 -10.44
CA ASP A 152 -23.06 -16.69 -11.18
C ASP A 152 -24.16 -15.78 -10.60
N VAL A 153 -23.85 -14.48 -10.51
CA VAL A 153 -24.71 -13.48 -9.85
C VAL A 153 -25.41 -12.59 -10.88
N TRP A 154 -26.66 -12.23 -10.58
CA TRP A 154 -27.36 -11.18 -11.28
C TRP A 154 -27.23 -9.85 -10.54
N LEU A 155 -26.49 -8.91 -11.11
CA LEU A 155 -26.40 -7.56 -10.60
C LEU A 155 -27.58 -6.74 -11.13
N LYS A 156 -28.34 -6.15 -10.21
CA LYS A 156 -29.54 -5.39 -10.51
C LYS A 156 -29.45 -3.96 -9.96
N GLY A 157 -29.65 -2.97 -10.82
CA GLY A 157 -29.89 -1.58 -10.46
C GLY A 157 -31.25 -1.12 -10.95
N ASP A 158 -31.51 0.20 -10.89
CA ASP A 158 -32.78 0.78 -11.31
C ASP A 158 -33.02 0.65 -12.83
N ASP A 159 -31.94 0.68 -13.63
CA ASP A 159 -31.96 0.72 -15.09
C ASP A 159 -31.13 -0.42 -15.73
N TYR A 160 -30.59 -1.35 -14.96
CA TYR A 160 -29.85 -2.49 -15.49
C TYR A 160 -30.14 -3.80 -14.77
N LEU A 161 -29.94 -4.90 -15.50
CA LEU A 161 -29.90 -6.26 -14.99
C LEU A 161 -28.88 -7.01 -15.82
N VAL A 162 -27.72 -7.33 -15.20
CA VAL A 162 -26.60 -7.99 -15.88
C VAL A 162 -26.14 -9.21 -15.11
N PHE A 163 -25.80 -10.25 -15.87
CA PHE A 163 -25.22 -11.47 -15.31
C PHE A 163 -23.71 -11.37 -15.28
N VAL A 164 -23.09 -11.73 -14.15
CA VAL A 164 -21.65 -11.84 -13.98
C VAL A 164 -21.29 -13.22 -13.43
N LYS A 165 -20.17 -13.76 -13.89
CA LYS A 165 -19.69 -15.05 -13.41
C LYS A 165 -18.99 -14.91 -12.07
N TYR A 166 -18.29 -13.81 -11.87
CA TYR A 166 -17.42 -13.57 -10.73
C TYR A 166 -17.75 -12.22 -10.10
N TRP A 167 -18.03 -12.23 -8.82
CA TRP A 167 -18.28 -11.04 -8.01
C TRP A 167 -17.40 -11.06 -6.75
N VAL A 168 -16.83 -9.91 -6.43
CA VAL A 168 -16.13 -9.65 -5.15
C VAL A 168 -16.57 -8.28 -4.67
N SER A 169 -17.23 -8.21 -3.54
CA SER A 169 -17.63 -6.95 -2.90
C SER A 169 -16.40 -6.19 -2.38
N VAL A 170 -16.42 -4.86 -2.47
CA VAL A 170 -15.32 -3.99 -2.00
C VAL A 170 -15.85 -2.82 -1.19
N VAL A 171 -16.80 -2.04 -1.73
CA VAL A 171 -17.36 -0.89 -0.99
C VAL A 171 -18.79 -1.24 -0.58
N GLY A 172 -18.94 -1.74 0.63
CA GLY A 172 -20.17 -2.39 1.05
C GLY A 172 -20.57 -3.49 0.07
N ASP A 173 -21.86 -3.78 -0.03
CA ASP A 173 -22.37 -4.79 -0.97
C ASP A 173 -22.75 -4.19 -2.34
N LEU A 174 -22.44 -2.91 -2.58
CA LEU A 174 -22.91 -2.18 -3.76
C LEU A 174 -21.87 -2.01 -4.86
N ILE A 175 -20.60 -1.89 -4.51
CA ILE A 175 -19.49 -1.69 -5.46
C ILE A 175 -18.50 -2.83 -5.28
N GLY A 176 -18.18 -3.48 -6.38
CA GLY A 176 -17.26 -4.63 -6.38
C GLY A 176 -16.45 -4.73 -7.66
N LEU A 177 -15.61 -5.73 -7.66
CA LEU A 177 -14.85 -6.21 -8.81
C LEU A 177 -15.67 -7.31 -9.47
N HIS A 178 -15.88 -7.25 -10.78
CA HIS A 178 -16.61 -8.31 -11.50
C HIS A 178 -16.22 -8.37 -12.98
N ASP A 179 -16.44 -9.51 -13.59
CA ASP A 179 -16.30 -9.65 -15.04
C ASP A 179 -17.35 -8.85 -15.81
N ALA A 180 -16.99 -8.39 -16.99
CA ALA A 180 -17.89 -7.65 -17.86
C ALA A 180 -17.83 -8.22 -19.29
N SER A 181 -18.42 -9.42 -19.47
CA SER A 181 -18.39 -10.17 -20.72
C SER A 181 -19.10 -9.46 -21.89
N TRP A 182 -19.94 -8.47 -21.61
CA TRP A 182 -20.58 -7.61 -22.62
C TRP A 182 -19.66 -6.54 -23.20
N ARG A 183 -18.45 -6.38 -22.66
CA ARG A 183 -17.45 -5.42 -23.13
C ARG A 183 -16.38 -6.09 -23.96
N SER A 184 -15.99 -5.45 -25.05
CA SER A 184 -14.80 -5.84 -25.84
C SER A 184 -13.60 -4.92 -25.61
N ASN A 185 -13.82 -3.76 -24.97
CA ASN A 185 -12.79 -2.75 -24.76
C ASN A 185 -12.70 -2.34 -23.28
N PHE A 186 -11.46 -2.29 -22.79
CA PHE A 186 -11.13 -1.90 -21.43
C PHE A 186 -9.95 -0.89 -21.45
N GLY A 187 -9.80 -0.13 -20.38
CA GLY A 187 -8.75 0.87 -20.24
C GLY A 187 -9.08 2.21 -20.89
N ALA A 188 -8.06 3.07 -21.06
CA ALA A 188 -8.17 4.38 -21.67
C ALA A 188 -9.35 5.21 -21.12
N SER A 189 -10.02 5.98 -21.96
CA SER A 189 -11.13 6.86 -21.57
C SER A 189 -12.52 6.22 -21.71
N PHE A 190 -12.62 4.90 -21.77
CA PHE A 190 -13.94 4.24 -21.94
C PHE A 190 -14.89 4.50 -20.76
N TYR A 191 -14.37 4.75 -19.56
CA TYR A 191 -15.19 5.11 -18.39
C TYR A 191 -15.93 6.45 -18.56
N VAL A 192 -15.40 7.39 -19.35
CA VAL A 192 -15.97 8.72 -19.54
C VAL A 192 -17.36 8.65 -20.17
N TYR A 193 -17.53 7.79 -21.19
CA TYR A 193 -18.76 7.70 -22.00
C TYR A 193 -19.54 6.40 -21.81
N GLY A 194 -18.93 5.41 -21.20
CA GLY A 194 -19.49 4.08 -21.06
C GLY A 194 -18.97 3.38 -19.81
N GLY A 195 -18.76 4.12 -18.74
CA GLY A 195 -18.39 3.59 -17.44
C GLY A 195 -19.49 2.73 -16.82
N SER A 196 -19.18 2.10 -15.71
CA SER A 196 -20.13 1.34 -14.89
C SER A 196 -20.97 2.28 -14.00
N HIS A 197 -21.82 1.71 -13.16
CA HIS A 197 -22.51 2.42 -12.06
C HIS A 197 -21.71 2.47 -10.75
N GLY A 198 -20.37 2.38 -10.84
CA GLY A 198 -19.44 2.44 -9.71
C GLY A 198 -18.55 1.22 -9.56
N CYS A 199 -18.95 0.07 -10.06
CA CYS A 199 -18.16 -1.16 -10.01
C CYS A 199 -16.93 -1.09 -10.93
N VAL A 200 -15.98 -1.99 -10.70
CA VAL A 200 -14.79 -2.16 -11.54
C VAL A 200 -15.06 -3.29 -12.53
N ASN A 201 -15.38 -2.91 -13.77
CA ASN A 201 -15.56 -3.84 -14.88
C ASN A 201 -14.21 -4.40 -15.34
N THR A 202 -14.06 -5.70 -15.30
CA THR A 202 -12.81 -6.42 -15.58
C THR A 202 -12.99 -7.41 -16.73
N PRO A 203 -11.97 -7.66 -17.57
CA PRO A 203 -12.00 -8.79 -18.51
C PRO A 203 -12.25 -10.11 -17.78
N GLU A 204 -13.10 -10.97 -18.34
CA GLU A 204 -13.55 -12.22 -17.70
C GLU A 204 -12.37 -13.11 -17.28
N GLU A 205 -11.37 -13.29 -18.14
CA GLU A 205 -10.20 -14.12 -17.83
C GLU A 205 -9.40 -13.59 -16.64
N ALA A 206 -9.18 -12.26 -16.58
CA ALA A 206 -8.48 -11.63 -15.48
C ALA A 206 -9.29 -11.73 -14.18
N MET A 207 -10.60 -11.51 -14.26
CA MET A 207 -11.47 -11.63 -13.08
C MET A 207 -11.53 -13.05 -12.53
N ALA A 208 -11.49 -14.06 -13.42
CA ALA A 208 -11.43 -15.46 -13.01
C ALA A 208 -10.18 -15.75 -12.15
N TRP A 209 -9.01 -15.23 -12.55
CA TRP A 209 -7.78 -15.37 -11.76
C TRP A 209 -7.90 -14.68 -10.41
N ILE A 210 -8.39 -13.44 -10.38
CA ILE A 210 -8.58 -12.68 -9.14
C ILE A 210 -9.55 -13.44 -8.22
N TRP A 211 -10.72 -13.79 -8.72
CA TRP A 211 -11.76 -14.47 -7.94
C TRP A 211 -11.28 -15.78 -7.32
N ASN A 212 -10.50 -16.57 -8.05
CA ASN A 212 -10.00 -17.85 -7.54
C ASN A 212 -8.99 -17.69 -6.40
N LEU A 213 -8.22 -16.61 -6.38
CA LEU A 213 -7.08 -16.42 -5.49
C LEU A 213 -7.29 -15.38 -4.39
N ILE A 214 -8.20 -14.43 -4.58
CA ILE A 214 -8.50 -13.40 -3.59
C ILE A 214 -9.19 -13.99 -2.37
N GLU A 215 -8.87 -13.49 -1.21
CA GLU A 215 -9.44 -13.91 0.08
C GLU A 215 -10.19 -12.74 0.72
N ASP A 216 -11.18 -13.04 1.57
CA ASP A 216 -11.84 -12.01 2.37
C ASP A 216 -10.82 -11.32 3.28
N GLY A 217 -10.87 -9.98 3.35
CA GLY A 217 -9.90 -9.18 4.06
C GLY A 217 -8.67 -8.78 3.22
N THR A 218 -8.57 -9.24 1.95
CA THR A 218 -7.50 -8.74 1.05
C THR A 218 -7.67 -7.23 0.86
N PRO A 219 -6.64 -6.39 1.16
CA PRO A 219 -6.71 -4.96 0.93
C PRO A 219 -6.94 -4.61 -0.53
N VAL A 220 -7.81 -3.63 -0.76
CA VAL A 220 -8.10 -3.08 -2.10
C VAL A 220 -7.88 -1.57 -2.03
N ILE A 221 -6.79 -1.10 -2.63
CA ILE A 221 -6.50 0.33 -2.72
C ILE A 221 -6.98 0.88 -4.06
N MET A 222 -7.88 1.86 -4.00
CA MET A 222 -8.45 2.52 -5.16
C MET A 222 -8.01 3.98 -5.17
N HIS A 223 -7.23 4.38 -6.16
CA HIS A 223 -6.60 5.70 -6.20
C HIS A 223 -6.58 6.31 -7.60
N GLY A 224 -6.19 7.58 -7.67
CA GLY A 224 -6.19 8.37 -8.90
C GLY A 224 -7.42 9.27 -8.99
N VAL A 225 -7.55 9.96 -10.10
CA VAL A 225 -8.60 10.94 -10.34
C VAL A 225 -9.56 10.41 -11.39
N ASN A 226 -10.83 10.27 -11.01
CA ASN A 226 -11.93 10.04 -11.94
C ASN A 226 -12.48 11.42 -12.36
N GLU A 227 -11.75 12.16 -13.19
CA GLU A 227 -12.16 13.45 -13.78
C GLU A 227 -12.60 13.31 -15.24
#